data_779e0758224a138a738621bbed3d1cd6
#
_entry.id   779e0758224a138a738621bbed3d1cd6
#
_cell.length_a   1.000
_cell.length_b   1.000
_cell.length_c   1.000
_cell.angle_alpha   90.00
_cell.angle_beta   90.00
_cell.angle_gamma   90.00
#
_symmetry.space_group_name_H-M   'P 1'
#
loop_
_entity.id
_entity.type
_entity.pdbx_description
1 polymer ?
#
loop_
_entity_poly.entity_id
_entity_poly.type
_entity_poly.pdbx_seq_one_letter_code
_entity_poly.pdbx_strand_id
1 'polypeptide(L)'
;MKTINYYWRLFATAFCFFVFGVGGILIALLIAPLIILVYRDRQSRHIKGKLFIHYCFRMFIELMRLSGVLSYTIEGAERFKKPGQLFLANHPSLIDVVFMIAFIPRTDCVVKGKLSKNPFTYGAVNAAGYIMNAEPEAVLEKSIDSVKSGNSLIIFPEGTRTTPGGDFKFKRGASNVALRGGFDITPVIIDCCPTTLTKSDKWYHIPPRKLHFSMAVKEKISVDEFLDEKSANIAARSLTKKLEEYFIQEINNLCLN
;
A
#
# COMPACT_ATOMS: atom_id res chain seq x y z
N MET A 1 -32.26 13.96 7.98
CA MET A 1 -31.33 12.82 8.21
C MET A 1 -30.09 12.81 7.27
N LYS A 2 -30.22 12.99 5.94
CA LYS A 2 -29.05 12.98 5.00
C LYS A 2 -28.05 14.10 5.32
N THR A 3 -28.49 15.30 5.63
CA THR A 3 -27.65 16.47 5.95
C THR A 3 -26.87 16.30 7.25
N ILE A 4 -27.50 15.79 8.31
CA ILE A 4 -26.85 15.52 9.60
C ILE A 4 -25.75 14.46 9.44
N ASN A 5 -26.04 13.40 8.70
CA ASN A 5 -25.06 12.34 8.42
C ASN A 5 -23.86 12.87 7.61
N TYR A 6 -24.08 13.80 6.68
CA TYR A 6 -22.99 14.43 5.93
C TYR A 6 -22.05 15.22 6.84
N TYR A 7 -22.57 16.12 7.69
CA TYR A 7 -21.76 16.91 8.61
C TYR A 7 -21.06 16.06 9.66
N TRP A 8 -21.72 15.00 10.15
CA TRP A 8 -21.08 14.03 11.04
C TRP A 8 -19.87 13.37 10.36
N ARG A 9 -20.00 12.87 9.13
CA ARG A 9 -18.90 12.25 8.40
C ARG A 9 -17.79 13.24 8.06
N LEU A 10 -18.11 14.50 7.79
CA LEU A 10 -17.11 15.54 7.58
C LEU A 10 -16.30 15.78 8.86
N PHE A 11 -16.98 15.92 9.99
CA PHE A 11 -16.32 16.04 11.29
C PHE A 11 -15.47 14.79 11.61
N ALA A 12 -16.02 13.60 11.45
CA ALA A 12 -15.31 12.35 11.69
C ALA A 12 -14.08 12.19 10.77
N THR A 13 -14.19 12.62 9.51
CA THR A 13 -13.06 12.64 8.57
C THR A 13 -11.97 13.60 9.05
N ALA A 14 -12.34 14.83 9.44
CA ALA A 14 -11.39 15.81 9.99
C ALA A 14 -10.71 15.27 11.25
N PHE A 15 -11.47 14.62 12.14
CA PHE A 15 -10.95 13.98 13.34
C PHE A 15 -9.96 12.84 13.00
N CYS A 16 -10.28 12.01 12.03
CA CYS A 16 -9.36 10.96 11.57
C CYS A 16 -8.05 11.55 11.01
N PHE A 17 -8.10 12.62 10.21
CA PHE A 17 -6.89 13.29 9.73
C PHE A 17 -6.07 13.90 10.88
N PHE A 18 -6.74 14.48 11.87
CA PHE A 18 -6.09 14.99 13.09
C PHE A 18 -5.38 13.87 13.84
N VAL A 19 -6.06 12.74 14.11
CA VAL A 19 -5.47 11.57 14.80
C VAL A 19 -4.30 11.01 14.01
N PHE A 20 -4.41 10.91 12.69
CA PHE A 20 -3.31 10.47 11.83
C PHE A 20 -2.09 11.40 11.94
N GLY A 21 -2.32 12.71 11.88
CA GLY A 21 -1.24 13.70 11.97
C GLY A 21 -0.56 13.70 13.33
N VAL A 22 -1.34 13.77 14.41
CA VAL A 22 -0.81 13.71 15.79
C VAL A 22 -0.12 12.38 16.05
N GLY A 23 -0.72 11.26 15.62
CA GLY A 23 -0.12 9.94 15.73
C GLY A 23 1.23 9.85 15.03
N GLY A 24 1.36 10.41 13.82
CA GLY A 24 2.63 10.48 13.09
C GLY A 24 3.71 11.25 13.83
N ILE A 25 3.35 12.38 14.44
CA ILE A 25 4.28 13.19 15.27
C ILE A 25 4.69 12.39 16.53
N LEU A 26 3.75 11.77 17.23
CA LEU A 26 4.04 10.97 18.42
C LEU A 26 4.94 9.78 18.10
N ILE A 27 4.73 9.13 16.95
CA ILE A 27 5.63 8.06 16.49
C ILE A 27 7.05 8.61 16.28
N ALA A 28 7.19 9.79 15.67
CA ALA A 28 8.50 10.39 15.42
C ALA A 28 9.22 10.78 16.71
N LEU A 29 8.51 11.37 17.67
CA LEU A 29 9.11 11.95 18.87
C LEU A 29 9.29 10.94 20.01
N LEU A 30 8.44 9.94 20.11
CA LEU A 30 8.45 8.99 21.23
C LEU A 30 8.81 7.58 20.81
N ILE A 31 8.12 7.03 19.82
CA ILE A 31 8.22 5.60 19.49
C ILE A 31 9.50 5.29 18.72
N ALA A 32 9.85 6.09 17.72
CA ALA A 32 11.07 5.86 16.93
C ALA A 32 12.33 5.96 17.79
N PRO A 33 12.52 6.96 18.67
CA PRO A 33 13.64 7.01 19.60
C PRO A 33 13.64 5.83 20.58
N LEU A 34 12.48 5.45 21.11
CA LEU A 34 12.37 4.29 22.02
C LEU A 34 12.79 2.98 21.35
N ILE A 35 12.36 2.74 20.11
CA ILE A 35 12.79 1.57 19.33
C ILE A 35 14.30 1.59 19.11
N ILE A 36 14.91 2.75 18.84
CA ILE A 36 16.35 2.89 18.66
C ILE A 36 17.10 2.60 19.97
N LEU A 37 16.56 3.04 21.10
CA LEU A 37 17.17 2.82 22.41
C LEU A 37 17.13 1.35 22.84
N VAL A 38 15.99 0.67 22.62
CA VAL A 38 15.76 -0.73 23.03
C VAL A 38 16.46 -1.72 22.12
N TYR A 39 16.41 -1.50 20.81
CA TYR A 39 16.96 -2.43 19.82
C TYR A 39 18.24 -1.85 19.20
N ARG A 40 19.41 -2.44 19.51
CA ARG A 40 20.70 -1.98 18.99
C ARG A 40 20.91 -2.34 17.52
N ASP A 41 20.42 -3.52 17.12
CA ASP A 41 20.54 -4.00 15.74
C ASP A 41 19.52 -3.31 14.81
N ARG A 42 20.00 -2.85 13.65
CA ARG A 42 19.21 -2.11 12.65
C ARG A 42 18.08 -2.95 12.07
N GLN A 43 18.32 -4.24 11.82
CA GLN A 43 17.32 -5.13 11.22
C GLN A 43 16.17 -5.36 12.19
N SER A 44 16.47 -5.64 13.47
CA SER A 44 15.48 -5.78 14.53
C SER A 44 14.65 -4.50 14.72
N ARG A 45 15.29 -3.32 14.67
CA ARG A 45 14.58 -2.03 14.72
C ARG A 45 13.53 -1.90 13.62
N HIS A 46 13.92 -2.16 12.37
CA HIS A 46 12.99 -2.05 11.24
C HIS A 46 11.86 -3.07 11.33
N ILE A 47 12.14 -4.32 11.74
CA ILE A 47 11.10 -5.35 11.94
C ILE A 47 10.09 -4.90 13.00
N LYS A 48 10.58 -4.40 14.16
CA LYS A 48 9.69 -3.92 15.24
C LYS A 48 8.93 -2.65 14.83
N GLY A 49 9.59 -1.74 14.11
CA GLY A 49 8.95 -0.57 13.52
C GLY A 49 7.82 -0.93 12.55
N LYS A 50 8.06 -1.87 11.62
CA LYS A 50 7.03 -2.35 10.68
C LYS A 50 5.82 -2.95 11.41
N LEU A 51 6.07 -3.81 12.41
CA LEU A 51 5.00 -4.39 13.21
C LEU A 51 4.23 -3.33 14.00
N PHE A 52 4.92 -2.37 14.58
CA PHE A 52 4.27 -1.26 15.29
C PHE A 52 3.36 -0.44 14.35
N ILE A 53 3.86 -0.06 13.18
CA ILE A 53 3.07 0.68 12.18
C ILE A 53 1.89 -0.16 11.66
N HIS A 54 2.08 -1.46 11.45
CA HIS A 54 1.00 -2.39 11.11
C HIS A 54 -0.16 -2.31 12.11
N TYR A 55 0.11 -2.40 13.41
CA TYR A 55 -0.93 -2.31 14.45
C TYR A 55 -1.54 -0.90 14.54
N CYS A 56 -0.73 0.16 14.42
CA CYS A 56 -1.24 1.53 14.40
C CYS A 56 -2.22 1.75 13.25
N PHE A 57 -1.88 1.27 12.04
CA PHE A 57 -2.76 1.40 10.88
C PHE A 57 -3.99 0.51 11.00
N ARG A 58 -3.87 -0.67 11.61
CA ARG A 58 -5.03 -1.50 11.93
C ARG A 58 -6.02 -0.79 12.85
N MET A 59 -5.52 -0.19 13.93
CA MET A 59 -6.33 0.60 14.85
C MET A 59 -6.94 1.83 14.15
N PHE A 60 -6.19 2.48 13.28
CA PHE A 60 -6.67 3.64 12.54
C PHE A 60 -7.81 3.29 11.56
N ILE A 61 -7.73 2.14 10.88
CA ILE A 61 -8.83 1.65 10.03
C ILE A 61 -10.08 1.37 10.87
N GLU A 62 -9.92 0.72 12.03
CA GLU A 62 -11.05 0.48 12.93
C GLU A 62 -11.65 1.79 13.46
N LEU A 63 -10.84 2.81 13.74
CA LEU A 63 -11.31 4.15 14.09
C LEU A 63 -12.16 4.74 12.96
N MET A 64 -11.71 4.71 11.71
CA MET A 64 -12.49 5.17 10.55
C MET A 64 -13.79 4.38 10.38
N ARG A 65 -13.76 3.07 10.60
CA ARG A 65 -14.95 2.20 10.52
C ARG A 65 -15.97 2.52 11.60
N LEU A 66 -15.53 2.61 12.86
CA LEU A 66 -16.39 2.88 14.02
C LEU A 66 -16.96 4.29 14.03
N SER A 67 -16.20 5.27 13.53
CA SER A 67 -16.68 6.64 13.37
C SER A 67 -17.65 6.81 12.19
N GLY A 68 -17.87 5.76 11.39
CA GLY A 68 -18.81 5.78 10.26
C GLY A 68 -18.28 6.45 8.99
N VAL A 69 -16.99 6.75 8.91
CA VAL A 69 -16.34 7.33 7.72
C VAL A 69 -16.35 6.31 6.58
N LEU A 70 -16.00 5.05 6.88
CA LEU A 70 -15.96 3.98 5.88
C LEU A 70 -16.51 2.66 6.42
N SER A 71 -16.72 1.72 5.49
CA SER A 71 -16.83 0.28 5.71
C SER A 71 -15.85 -0.42 4.78
N TYR A 72 -15.50 -1.67 5.06
CA TYR A 72 -14.60 -2.41 4.19
C TYR A 72 -14.93 -3.90 4.13
N THR A 73 -14.50 -4.54 3.04
CA THR A 73 -14.47 -5.99 2.85
C THR A 73 -13.11 -6.42 2.32
N ILE A 74 -12.65 -7.60 2.74
CA ILE A 74 -11.40 -8.18 2.25
C ILE A 74 -11.65 -9.64 1.91
N GLU A 75 -11.50 -9.96 0.64
CA GLU A 75 -11.57 -11.32 0.13
C GLU A 75 -10.16 -11.91 0.02
N GLY A 76 -9.98 -13.19 0.38
CA GLY A 76 -8.68 -13.84 0.33
C GLY A 76 -7.68 -13.35 1.39
N ALA A 77 -8.15 -12.80 2.53
CA ALA A 77 -7.31 -12.22 3.58
C ALA A 77 -6.29 -13.22 4.18
N GLU A 78 -6.56 -14.51 4.11
CA GLU A 78 -5.65 -15.57 4.55
C GLU A 78 -4.33 -15.57 3.77
N ARG A 79 -4.32 -15.08 2.53
CA ARG A 79 -3.12 -14.97 1.67
C ARG A 79 -2.15 -13.91 2.18
N PHE A 80 -2.61 -12.93 2.95
CA PHE A 80 -1.74 -11.94 3.57
C PHE A 80 -0.83 -12.50 4.66
N LYS A 81 -1.16 -13.66 5.24
CA LYS A 81 -0.44 -14.22 6.38
C LYS A 81 0.91 -14.84 6.02
N LYS A 82 1.14 -15.20 4.76
CA LYS A 82 2.41 -15.79 4.34
C LYS A 82 3.49 -14.70 4.26
N PRO A 83 4.66 -14.90 4.91
CA PRO A 83 5.76 -13.93 4.84
C PRO A 83 6.47 -13.98 3.47
N GLY A 84 7.26 -12.94 3.16
CA GLY A 84 8.14 -12.95 2.00
C GLY A 84 7.40 -12.96 0.66
N GLN A 85 6.29 -12.21 0.55
CA GLN A 85 5.52 -12.14 -0.69
C GLN A 85 5.68 -10.79 -1.39
N LEU A 86 5.62 -10.83 -2.72
CA LEU A 86 5.52 -9.63 -3.54
C LEU A 86 4.04 -9.38 -3.87
N PHE A 87 3.47 -8.34 -3.27
CA PHE A 87 2.12 -7.87 -3.54
C PHE A 87 2.13 -6.76 -4.56
N LEU A 88 1.30 -6.91 -5.59
CA LEU A 88 1.05 -5.89 -6.59
C LEU A 88 -0.40 -5.41 -6.44
N ALA A 89 -0.60 -4.12 -6.26
CA ALA A 89 -1.93 -3.55 -6.06
C ALA A 89 -2.16 -2.33 -6.96
N ASN A 90 -3.39 -2.13 -7.44
CA ASN A 90 -3.79 -0.86 -8.03
C ASN A 90 -3.97 0.22 -6.95
N HIS A 91 -3.94 1.49 -7.34
CA HIS A 91 -3.85 2.61 -6.40
C HIS A 91 -4.95 3.67 -6.63
N PRO A 92 -6.23 3.37 -6.36
CA PRO A 92 -7.32 4.33 -6.56
C PRO A 92 -7.36 5.46 -5.53
N SER A 93 -6.91 5.22 -4.28
CA SER A 93 -7.09 6.16 -3.16
C SER A 93 -5.84 6.37 -2.32
N LEU A 94 -5.82 7.43 -1.52
CA LEU A 94 -4.73 7.71 -0.57
C LEU A 94 -4.62 6.63 0.53
N ILE A 95 -5.73 6.01 0.91
CA ILE A 95 -5.78 5.07 2.03
C ILE A 95 -5.36 3.64 1.66
N ASP A 96 -5.12 3.35 0.38
CA ASP A 96 -4.76 2.00 -0.07
C ASP A 96 -3.52 1.46 0.62
N VAL A 97 -2.47 2.29 0.73
CA VAL A 97 -1.23 1.91 1.41
C VAL A 97 -1.46 1.66 2.91
N VAL A 98 -2.38 2.43 3.52
CA VAL A 98 -2.73 2.25 4.94
C VAL A 98 -3.42 0.90 5.14
N PHE A 99 -4.37 0.55 4.26
CA PHE A 99 -5.03 -0.75 4.28
C PHE A 99 -4.04 -1.89 4.06
N MET A 100 -3.21 -1.81 3.01
CA MET A 100 -2.24 -2.86 2.72
C MET A 100 -1.29 -3.11 3.91
N ILE A 101 -0.73 -2.06 4.52
CA ILE A 101 0.15 -2.20 5.69
C ILE A 101 -0.61 -2.72 6.92
N ALA A 102 -1.87 -2.32 7.10
CA ALA A 102 -2.70 -2.77 8.23
C ALA A 102 -3.08 -4.25 8.18
N PHE A 103 -3.04 -4.88 7.02
CA PHE A 103 -3.42 -6.28 6.86
C PHE A 103 -2.24 -7.21 6.53
N ILE A 104 -1.10 -6.66 6.07
CA ILE A 104 0.10 -7.42 5.77
C ILE A 104 1.16 -7.13 6.84
N PRO A 105 1.45 -8.06 7.76
CA PRO A 105 2.49 -7.86 8.77
C PRO A 105 3.89 -7.84 8.13
N ARG A 106 4.82 -7.10 8.74
CA ARG A 106 6.21 -6.99 8.28
C ARG A 106 6.34 -6.57 6.82
N THR A 107 5.58 -5.55 6.43
CA THR A 107 5.52 -5.08 5.06
C THR A 107 6.53 -3.97 4.80
N ASP A 108 7.21 -4.06 3.66
CA ASP A 108 7.92 -2.96 3.03
C ASP A 108 7.08 -2.36 1.90
N CYS A 109 7.34 -1.10 1.62
CA CYS A 109 6.82 -0.42 0.44
C CYS A 109 7.84 0.59 -0.08
N VAL A 110 7.76 0.90 -1.38
CA VAL A 110 8.57 1.94 -1.99
C VAL A 110 7.89 3.29 -1.81
N VAL A 111 8.50 4.19 -1.06
CA VAL A 111 7.93 5.48 -0.71
C VAL A 111 8.65 6.64 -1.39
N LYS A 112 7.90 7.67 -1.78
CA LYS A 112 8.48 8.91 -2.34
C LYS A 112 9.27 9.67 -1.28
N GLY A 113 10.43 10.23 -1.65
CA GLY A 113 11.30 10.98 -0.74
C GLY A 113 10.63 12.14 -0.01
N LYS A 114 9.56 12.72 -0.57
CA LYS A 114 8.76 13.76 0.12
C LYS A 114 8.09 13.25 1.40
N LEU A 115 7.75 11.95 1.49
CA LEU A 115 7.11 11.38 2.68
C LEU A 115 8.07 11.27 3.87
N SER A 116 9.37 11.06 3.63
CA SER A 116 10.38 11.07 4.69
C SER A 116 10.74 12.47 5.18
N LYS A 117 10.28 13.53 4.50
CA LYS A 117 10.48 14.93 4.90
C LYS A 117 9.22 15.54 5.52
N ASN A 118 8.08 14.89 5.39
CA ASN A 118 6.81 15.37 5.94
C ASN A 118 6.72 14.98 7.43
N PRO A 119 6.55 15.93 8.37
CA PRO A 119 6.54 15.66 9.80
C PRO A 119 5.48 14.63 10.23
N PHE A 120 4.35 14.57 9.54
CA PHE A 120 3.26 13.64 9.85
C PHE A 120 3.53 12.17 9.42
N THR A 121 4.45 11.95 8.50
CA THR A 121 4.80 10.60 8.00
C THR A 121 6.24 10.22 8.29
N TYR A 122 7.10 11.19 8.65
CA TYR A 122 8.51 10.98 8.96
C TYR A 122 8.73 9.85 9.96
N GLY A 123 8.00 9.90 11.11
CA GLY A 123 8.13 8.91 12.16
C GLY A 123 7.84 7.49 11.68
N ALA A 124 6.73 7.29 11.00
CA ALA A 124 6.34 6.00 10.46
C ALA A 124 7.33 5.47 9.42
N VAL A 125 7.71 6.33 8.46
CA VAL A 125 8.63 5.96 7.37
C VAL A 125 10.00 5.53 7.90
N ASN A 126 10.56 6.29 8.84
CA ASN A 126 11.88 5.99 9.38
C ASN A 126 11.88 4.85 10.40
N ALA A 127 10.86 4.76 11.27
CA ALA A 127 10.75 3.65 12.22
C ALA A 127 10.62 2.29 11.51
N ALA A 128 9.81 2.23 10.44
CA ALA A 128 9.65 1.04 9.63
C ALA A 128 10.83 0.77 8.69
N GLY A 129 11.64 1.78 8.36
CA GLY A 129 12.77 1.67 7.44
C GLY A 129 12.31 1.38 6.00
N TYR A 130 11.22 1.99 5.54
CA TYR A 130 10.68 1.77 4.20
C TYR A 130 11.67 2.15 3.10
N ILE A 131 11.54 1.49 1.94
CA ILE A 131 12.44 1.68 0.80
C ILE A 131 12.18 3.04 0.16
N MET A 132 13.19 3.91 0.19
CA MET A 132 13.09 5.23 -0.42
C MET A 132 13.22 5.13 -1.94
N ASN A 133 12.29 5.74 -2.68
CA ASN A 133 12.38 5.86 -4.12
C ASN A 133 13.50 6.86 -4.49
N ALA A 134 14.67 6.30 -4.76
CA ALA A 134 15.91 6.98 -5.17
C ALA A 134 16.38 6.42 -6.52
N GLU A 135 17.68 6.08 -6.62
CA GLU A 135 18.25 5.44 -7.80
C GLU A 135 17.59 4.10 -8.12
N PRO A 136 17.13 3.85 -9.37
CA PRO A 136 16.32 2.70 -9.74
C PRO A 136 16.95 1.35 -9.37
N GLU A 137 18.26 1.19 -9.58
CA GLU A 137 18.99 -0.06 -9.28
C GLU A 137 19.04 -0.30 -7.77
N ALA A 138 19.34 0.71 -6.97
CA ALA A 138 19.35 0.60 -5.51
C ALA A 138 17.96 0.28 -4.92
N VAL A 139 16.88 0.80 -5.53
CA VAL A 139 15.50 0.46 -5.14
C VAL A 139 15.21 -1.00 -5.46
N LEU A 140 15.64 -1.47 -6.63
CA LEU A 140 15.46 -2.84 -7.07
C LEU A 140 16.16 -3.84 -6.14
N GLU A 141 17.46 -3.62 -5.85
CA GLU A 141 18.24 -4.46 -4.94
C GLU A 141 17.62 -4.51 -3.54
N LYS A 142 17.29 -3.35 -2.94
CA LYS A 142 16.65 -3.28 -1.62
C LYS A 142 15.28 -3.97 -1.60
N SER A 143 14.53 -3.91 -2.70
CA SER A 143 13.24 -4.59 -2.85
C SER A 143 13.40 -6.11 -2.83
N ILE A 144 14.37 -6.61 -3.58
CA ILE A 144 14.70 -8.04 -3.62
C ILE A 144 15.21 -8.53 -2.25
N ASP A 145 16.13 -7.80 -1.63
CA ASP A 145 16.69 -8.13 -0.32
C ASP A 145 15.62 -8.15 0.77
N SER A 146 14.66 -7.22 0.71
CA SER A 146 13.53 -7.17 1.64
C SER A 146 12.70 -8.45 1.57
N VAL A 147 12.30 -8.88 0.37
CA VAL A 147 11.50 -10.09 0.18
C VAL A 147 12.30 -11.34 0.58
N LYS A 148 13.57 -11.46 0.20
CA LYS A 148 14.48 -12.55 0.59
C LYS A 148 14.67 -12.62 2.12
N SER A 149 14.64 -11.49 2.81
CA SER A 149 14.72 -11.41 4.27
C SER A 149 13.40 -11.75 4.98
N GLY A 150 12.37 -12.18 4.23
CA GLY A 150 11.07 -12.60 4.75
C GLY A 150 10.12 -11.43 5.07
N ASN A 151 10.40 -10.21 4.63
CA ASN A 151 9.39 -9.15 4.63
C ASN A 151 8.52 -9.28 3.38
N SER A 152 7.24 -8.93 3.48
CA SER A 152 6.43 -8.75 2.28
C SER A 152 6.71 -7.39 1.65
N LEU A 153 6.56 -7.26 0.35
CA LEU A 153 6.76 -6.01 -0.37
C LEU A 153 5.50 -5.62 -1.13
N ILE A 154 5.03 -4.39 -0.92
CA ILE A 154 3.92 -3.82 -1.68
C ILE A 154 4.47 -2.91 -2.76
N ILE A 155 4.04 -3.13 -4.00
CA ILE A 155 4.30 -2.22 -5.13
C ILE A 155 2.98 -1.80 -5.76
N PHE A 156 2.84 -0.49 -5.95
CA PHE A 156 1.81 0.11 -6.78
C PHE A 156 2.43 0.42 -8.15
N PRO A 157 2.19 -0.40 -9.18
CA PRO A 157 2.95 -0.34 -10.43
C PRO A 157 2.67 0.92 -11.25
N GLU A 158 1.54 1.58 -11.00
CA GLU A 158 1.19 2.88 -11.59
C GLU A 158 2.16 4.00 -11.17
N GLY A 159 2.78 3.87 -9.97
CA GLY A 159 3.70 4.86 -9.39
C GLY A 159 3.03 6.16 -8.93
N THR A 160 1.72 6.27 -9.11
CA THR A 160 0.88 7.36 -8.60
C THR A 160 -0.55 6.86 -8.50
N ARG A 161 -1.41 7.57 -7.73
CA ARG A 161 -2.85 7.25 -7.70
C ARG A 161 -3.45 7.44 -9.08
N THR A 162 -4.22 6.44 -9.54
CA THR A 162 -4.96 6.52 -10.79
C THR A 162 -6.28 7.28 -10.57
N THR A 163 -6.55 8.23 -11.44
CA THR A 163 -7.85 8.90 -11.45
C THR A 163 -8.86 8.00 -12.16
N PRO A 164 -10.08 7.83 -11.65
CA PRO A 164 -11.12 7.07 -12.33
C PRO A 164 -11.33 7.55 -13.77
N GLY A 165 -11.35 6.60 -14.72
CA GLY A 165 -11.43 6.90 -16.16
C GLY A 165 -10.13 7.43 -16.79
N GLY A 166 -9.04 7.51 -16.05
CA GLY A 166 -7.71 7.84 -16.57
C GLY A 166 -6.98 6.61 -17.14
N ASP A 167 -5.87 6.87 -17.83
CA ASP A 167 -5.02 5.82 -18.38
C ASP A 167 -4.46 4.93 -17.25
N PHE A 168 -4.79 3.64 -17.31
CA PHE A 168 -4.26 2.62 -16.43
C PHE A 168 -3.01 2.03 -17.04
N LYS A 169 -1.84 2.40 -16.51
CA LYS A 169 -0.55 2.00 -17.08
C LYS A 169 0.46 1.62 -16.01
N PHE A 170 1.11 0.48 -16.20
CA PHE A 170 2.10 -0.05 -15.28
C PHE A 170 3.54 0.33 -15.68
N LYS A 171 4.35 0.63 -14.65
CA LYS A 171 5.79 0.76 -14.77
C LYS A 171 6.46 -0.60 -14.59
N ARG A 172 7.59 -0.83 -15.27
CA ARG A 172 8.32 -2.11 -15.25
C ARG A 172 8.99 -2.45 -13.91
N GLY A 173 9.00 -1.52 -12.94
CA GLY A 173 9.69 -1.73 -11.66
C GLY A 173 9.27 -3.01 -10.93
N ALA A 174 7.96 -3.26 -10.84
CA ALA A 174 7.44 -4.47 -10.20
C ALA A 174 7.85 -5.75 -10.92
N SER A 175 7.77 -5.78 -12.25
CA SER A 175 8.20 -6.91 -13.07
C SER A 175 9.70 -7.17 -12.95
N ASN A 176 10.54 -6.13 -12.86
CA ASN A 176 11.97 -6.29 -12.64
C ASN A 176 12.27 -6.88 -11.26
N VAL A 177 11.56 -6.47 -10.19
CA VAL A 177 11.71 -7.06 -8.86
C VAL A 177 11.30 -8.53 -8.88
N ALA A 178 10.18 -8.86 -9.50
CA ALA A 178 9.66 -10.22 -9.60
C ALA A 178 10.64 -11.15 -10.33
N LEU A 179 11.05 -10.76 -11.55
CA LEU A 179 11.93 -11.58 -12.39
C LEU A 179 13.33 -11.74 -11.82
N ARG A 180 13.99 -10.66 -11.38
CA ARG A 180 15.35 -10.75 -10.83
C ARG A 180 15.39 -11.40 -9.45
N GLY A 181 14.29 -11.31 -8.70
CA GLY A 181 14.17 -11.97 -7.39
C GLY A 181 13.69 -13.42 -7.47
N GLY A 182 13.10 -13.84 -8.59
CA GLY A 182 12.40 -15.11 -8.72
C GLY A 182 11.14 -15.20 -7.85
N PHE A 183 10.38 -14.10 -7.77
CA PHE A 183 9.19 -14.02 -6.91
C PHE A 183 7.90 -14.07 -7.71
N ASP A 184 7.00 -14.98 -7.33
CA ASP A 184 5.63 -14.92 -7.77
C ASP A 184 4.96 -13.63 -7.29
N ILE A 185 4.02 -13.13 -8.07
CA ILE A 185 3.28 -11.92 -7.77
C ILE A 185 1.91 -12.28 -7.21
N THR A 186 1.56 -11.73 -6.04
CA THR A 186 0.22 -11.82 -5.47
C THR A 186 -0.56 -10.54 -5.80
N PRO A 187 -1.53 -10.58 -6.75
CA PRO A 187 -2.32 -9.40 -7.09
C PRO A 187 -3.31 -9.08 -5.99
N VAL A 188 -3.50 -7.78 -5.74
CA VAL A 188 -4.54 -7.25 -4.85
C VAL A 188 -5.34 -6.21 -5.62
N ILE A 189 -6.60 -6.50 -5.85
CA ILE A 189 -7.50 -5.57 -6.55
C ILE A 189 -8.22 -4.74 -5.51
N ILE A 190 -8.06 -3.42 -5.61
CA ILE A 190 -8.62 -2.45 -4.68
C ILE A 190 -9.71 -1.65 -5.38
N ASP A 191 -10.86 -1.54 -4.74
CA ASP A 191 -11.92 -0.62 -5.15
C ASP A 191 -12.33 0.30 -4.00
N CYS A 192 -12.78 1.49 -4.36
CA CYS A 192 -13.13 2.56 -3.45
C CYS A 192 -14.40 3.24 -3.93
N CYS A 193 -15.54 2.82 -3.43
CA CYS A 193 -16.86 3.30 -3.87
C CYS A 193 -17.65 3.98 -2.73
N PRO A 194 -18.10 5.21 -2.89
CA PRO A 194 -17.78 6.19 -3.94
C PRO A 194 -16.30 6.56 -3.91
N THR A 195 -15.75 6.89 -5.08
CA THR A 195 -14.36 7.31 -5.20
C THR A 195 -14.06 8.53 -4.34
N THR A 196 -12.96 8.51 -3.61
CA THR A 196 -12.52 9.60 -2.74
C THR A 196 -11.01 9.57 -2.51
N LEU A 197 -10.46 10.69 -2.06
CA LEU A 197 -9.04 10.86 -1.79
C LEU A 197 -8.15 10.47 -3.00
N THR A 198 -8.65 10.74 -4.18
CA THR A 198 -7.89 10.64 -5.44
C THR A 198 -6.74 11.64 -5.45
N LYS A 199 -5.97 11.69 -6.53
CA LYS A 199 -4.85 12.63 -6.63
C LYS A 199 -5.28 14.10 -6.63
N SER A 200 -6.50 14.40 -7.14
CA SER A 200 -7.06 15.75 -7.25
C SER A 200 -7.93 16.16 -6.07
N ASP A 201 -8.37 15.19 -5.25
CA ASP A 201 -9.29 15.48 -4.16
C ASP A 201 -8.60 16.15 -2.96
N LYS A 202 -9.32 17.08 -2.35
CA LYS A 202 -8.94 17.62 -1.05
C LYS A 202 -9.58 16.77 0.05
N TRP A 203 -8.92 16.68 1.21
CA TRP A 203 -9.34 15.82 2.31
C TRP A 203 -10.78 16.09 2.83
N TYR A 204 -11.28 17.32 2.64
CA TYR A 204 -12.62 17.75 3.05
C TYR A 204 -13.70 17.54 1.98
N HIS A 205 -13.33 17.10 0.79
CA HIS A 205 -14.27 16.68 -0.25
C HIS A 205 -14.71 15.24 0.04
N ILE A 206 -15.61 15.10 1.01
CA ILE A 206 -16.14 13.77 1.36
C ILE A 206 -17.23 13.35 0.37
N PRO A 207 -17.35 12.05 0.06
CA PRO A 207 -18.38 11.57 -0.84
C PRO A 207 -19.78 11.72 -0.25
N PRO A 208 -20.83 11.77 -1.07
CA PRO A 208 -22.21 12.00 -0.61
C PRO A 208 -22.75 10.85 0.27
N ARG A 209 -22.22 9.64 0.12
CA ARG A 209 -22.54 8.46 0.94
C ARG A 209 -21.30 7.86 1.58
N LYS A 210 -21.50 7.00 2.57
CA LYS A 210 -20.42 6.30 3.27
C LYS A 210 -19.54 5.54 2.27
N LEU A 211 -18.23 5.71 2.39
CA LEU A 211 -17.25 4.99 1.60
C LEU A 211 -17.30 3.50 1.92
N HIS A 212 -17.29 2.67 0.89
CA HIS A 212 -16.97 1.25 1.00
C HIS A 212 -15.63 0.99 0.32
N PHE A 213 -14.70 0.40 1.06
CA PHE A 213 -13.38 0.02 0.58
C PHE A 213 -13.29 -1.49 0.45
N SER A 214 -13.01 -2.00 -0.71
CA SER A 214 -12.86 -3.44 -0.93
C SER A 214 -11.47 -3.81 -1.41
N MET A 215 -10.97 -4.94 -0.93
CA MET A 215 -9.74 -5.56 -1.41
C MET A 215 -10.03 -7.03 -1.75
N ALA A 216 -9.63 -7.47 -2.94
CA ALA A 216 -9.63 -8.88 -3.32
C ALA A 216 -8.19 -9.35 -3.54
N VAL A 217 -7.72 -10.24 -2.66
CA VAL A 217 -6.39 -10.86 -2.78
C VAL A 217 -6.52 -12.07 -3.67
N LYS A 218 -5.91 -12.00 -4.85
CA LYS A 218 -6.03 -13.04 -5.88
C LYS A 218 -4.98 -14.13 -5.73
N GLU A 219 -5.12 -15.20 -6.51
CA GLU A 219 -4.11 -16.25 -6.61
C GLU A 219 -2.80 -15.69 -7.19
N LYS A 220 -1.71 -16.33 -6.81
CA LYS A 220 -0.38 -15.95 -7.29
C LYS A 220 -0.24 -16.14 -8.78
N ILE A 221 0.39 -15.19 -9.43
CA ILE A 221 0.84 -15.27 -10.81
C ILE A 221 2.30 -15.69 -10.79
N SER A 222 2.60 -16.89 -11.36
CA SER A 222 3.99 -17.34 -11.51
C SER A 222 4.73 -16.48 -12.54
N VAL A 223 6.03 -16.30 -12.30
CA VAL A 223 6.92 -15.62 -13.24
C VAL A 223 7.76 -16.59 -14.07
N ASP A 224 7.63 -17.90 -13.83
CA ASP A 224 8.49 -18.94 -14.44
C ASP A 224 8.49 -18.87 -15.98
N GLU A 225 7.33 -18.68 -16.60
CA GLU A 225 7.20 -18.60 -18.07
C GLU A 225 8.00 -17.44 -18.70
N PHE A 226 8.37 -16.41 -17.90
CA PHE A 226 9.13 -15.26 -18.36
C PHE A 226 10.62 -15.37 -18.11
N LEU A 227 11.07 -16.36 -17.28
CA LEU A 227 12.48 -16.54 -16.94
C LEU A 227 13.29 -17.08 -18.13
N ASP A 228 12.64 -17.82 -19.04
CA ASP A 228 13.26 -18.40 -20.22
C ASP A 228 13.33 -17.44 -21.43
N GLU A 229 12.85 -16.20 -21.27
CA GLU A 229 12.89 -15.21 -22.34
C GLU A 229 14.32 -14.77 -22.67
N LYS A 230 14.64 -14.59 -23.96
CA LYS A 230 15.96 -14.28 -24.50
C LYS A 230 16.63 -13.04 -23.91
N SER A 231 15.85 -12.13 -23.32
CA SER A 231 16.33 -10.87 -22.75
C SER A 231 15.50 -10.44 -21.55
N ALA A 232 16.18 -10.08 -20.46
CA ALA A 232 15.55 -9.56 -19.24
C ALA A 232 14.63 -8.34 -19.50
N ASN A 233 14.96 -7.50 -20.47
CA ASN A 233 14.15 -6.34 -20.84
C ASN A 233 12.86 -6.76 -21.55
N ILE A 234 12.91 -7.80 -22.38
CA ILE A 234 11.74 -8.36 -23.06
C ILE A 234 10.85 -9.03 -22.02
N ALA A 235 11.41 -9.91 -21.19
CA ALA A 235 10.70 -10.55 -20.08
C ALA A 235 9.94 -9.56 -19.19
N ALA A 236 10.62 -8.50 -18.74
CA ALA A 236 10.01 -7.47 -17.93
C ALA A 236 8.88 -6.71 -18.65
N ARG A 237 9.00 -6.51 -19.97
CA ARG A 237 7.96 -5.86 -20.78
C ARG A 237 6.75 -6.79 -20.94
N SER A 238 6.98 -8.06 -21.28
CA SER A 238 5.94 -9.08 -21.47
C SER A 238 5.14 -9.28 -20.18
N LEU A 239 5.85 -9.48 -19.05
CA LEU A 239 5.23 -9.61 -17.74
C LEU A 239 4.44 -8.36 -17.35
N THR A 240 4.99 -7.15 -17.57
CA THR A 240 4.27 -5.90 -17.26
C THR A 240 2.97 -5.79 -18.04
N LYS A 241 2.99 -6.13 -19.34
CA LYS A 241 1.80 -6.09 -20.18
C LYS A 241 0.75 -7.10 -19.71
N LYS A 242 1.15 -8.35 -19.41
CA LYS A 242 0.25 -9.38 -18.88
C LYS A 242 -0.41 -8.95 -17.57
N LEU A 243 0.38 -8.35 -16.64
CA LEU A 243 -0.14 -7.85 -15.38
C LEU A 243 -1.11 -6.68 -15.58
N GLU A 244 -0.81 -5.76 -16.50
CA GLU A 244 -1.67 -4.63 -16.82
C GLU A 244 -3.02 -5.10 -17.37
N GLU A 245 -3.02 -6.02 -18.33
CA GLU A 245 -4.22 -6.63 -18.91
C GLU A 245 -5.04 -7.37 -17.84
N TYR A 246 -4.39 -8.15 -16.98
CA TYR A 246 -5.02 -8.85 -15.87
C TYR A 246 -5.73 -7.88 -14.91
N PHE A 247 -5.06 -6.80 -14.48
CA PHE A 247 -5.65 -5.83 -13.57
C PHE A 247 -6.82 -5.08 -14.21
N ILE A 248 -6.73 -4.70 -15.49
CA ILE A 248 -7.83 -4.07 -16.23
C ILE A 248 -9.05 -4.98 -16.25
N GLN A 249 -8.86 -6.28 -16.55
CA GLN A 249 -9.93 -7.26 -16.57
C GLN A 249 -10.59 -7.42 -15.19
N GLU A 250 -9.79 -7.56 -14.12
CA GLU A 250 -10.29 -7.73 -12.75
C GLU A 250 -11.03 -6.49 -12.24
N ILE A 251 -10.53 -5.28 -12.54
CA ILE A 251 -11.19 -4.01 -12.16
C ILE A 251 -12.53 -3.87 -12.89
N ASN A 252 -12.60 -4.20 -14.18
CA ASN A 252 -13.84 -4.15 -14.94
C ASN A 252 -14.88 -5.14 -14.40
N ASN A 253 -14.46 -6.33 -13.98
CA ASN A 253 -15.35 -7.31 -13.37
C ASN A 253 -15.95 -6.81 -12.03
N LEU A 254 -15.22 -6.01 -11.25
CA LEU A 254 -15.77 -5.39 -10.03
C LEU A 254 -16.84 -4.32 -10.32
N CYS A 255 -16.71 -3.60 -11.43
CA CYS A 255 -17.68 -2.57 -11.81
C CYS A 255 -19.01 -3.14 -12.35
N LEU A 256 -19.07 -4.43 -12.69
CA LEU A 256 -20.26 -5.11 -13.24
C LEU A 256 -21.11 -5.80 -12.16
N ASN A 257 -20.58 -5.95 -10.94
CA ASN A 257 -21.26 -6.54 -9.78
C ASN A 257 -21.61 -5.47 -8.75
#